data_ec0d8ae48b779680411f32a41bfafba0
#
_entry.id   ec0d8ae48b779680411f32a41bfafba0
#
_cell.length_a   1.000
_cell.length_b   1.000
_cell.length_c   1.000
_cell.angle_alpha   90.00
_cell.angle_beta   90.00
_cell.angle_gamma   90.00
#
_symmetry.space_group_name_H-M   'P 1'
#
loop_
_entity.id
_entity.type
_entity.pdbx_description
1 polymer ?
#
loop_
_entity_poly.entity_id
_entity_poly.type
_entity_poly.pdbx_seq_one_letter_code
_entity_poly.pdbx_strand_id
1 'polypeptide(L)'
;MAGAAKVATRPEARSAGSSGVLEVEHRAGALLLTLARPQQRNSLSEAMLAALQAAIDGAAEDASVRSLVIAAKGKAFCAGHDLKELTAHRRDADGGRAYFELLMRQCAKLMRSIVRCPKPVIAAVQGTAQAAGCQLVATCDLAIAAEEATFCTPGVNIGLFCSTPMVALARNVSRKRAMEMLLLGELLPARQAAEYGLVNRVVPTDRVLQEALALAQAIASKPPVTLAIGKEAFYRQIEMGLGEAYDYAAGVMVQNMMHAEAEEGIGAFIEKRTPVWPKG
;
A
#
# COMPACT_ATOMS: atom_id res chain seq x y z
N MET A 1 -34.83 -38.34 0.74
CA MET A 1 -35.05 -36.99 0.14
C MET A 1 -33.78 -36.19 0.34
N ALA A 2 -33.03 -36.02 -0.73
CA ALA A 2 -31.71 -35.33 -0.69
C ALA A 2 -31.92 -33.82 -0.80
N GLY A 3 -31.48 -33.07 0.21
CA GLY A 3 -31.49 -31.63 0.21
C GLY A 3 -30.32 -31.07 -0.63
N ALA A 4 -30.66 -30.38 -1.72
CA ALA A 4 -29.70 -29.72 -2.58
C ALA A 4 -29.04 -28.53 -1.84
N ALA A 5 -27.72 -28.58 -1.67
CA ALA A 5 -26.93 -27.46 -1.19
C ALA A 5 -26.96 -26.32 -2.22
N LYS A 6 -27.44 -25.15 -1.81
CA LYS A 6 -27.36 -23.92 -2.61
C LYS A 6 -25.87 -23.52 -2.79
N VAL A 7 -25.41 -23.60 -4.04
CA VAL A 7 -24.14 -23.03 -4.47
C VAL A 7 -24.22 -21.50 -4.27
N ALA A 8 -23.38 -20.96 -3.40
CA ALA A 8 -23.25 -19.52 -3.23
C ALA A 8 -22.70 -18.90 -4.53
N THR A 9 -23.50 -18.03 -5.15
CA THR A 9 -23.09 -17.26 -6.32
C THR A 9 -21.93 -16.35 -5.97
N ARG A 10 -20.84 -16.47 -6.74
CA ARG A 10 -19.68 -15.57 -6.73
C ARG A 10 -20.18 -14.12 -6.93
N PRO A 11 -19.80 -13.17 -6.07
CA PRO A 11 -20.11 -11.75 -6.32
C PRO A 11 -19.42 -11.31 -7.61
N GLU A 12 -20.20 -10.76 -8.53
CA GLU A 12 -19.71 -10.22 -9.81
C GLU A 12 -18.75 -9.06 -9.57
N ALA A 13 -17.57 -9.14 -10.21
CA ALA A 13 -16.60 -8.07 -10.26
C ALA A 13 -17.14 -6.91 -11.11
N ARG A 14 -17.35 -5.73 -10.51
CA ARG A 14 -17.69 -4.52 -11.26
C ARG A 14 -16.39 -3.85 -11.72
N SER A 15 -16.19 -3.71 -13.04
CA SER A 15 -15.06 -2.99 -13.60
C SER A 15 -15.25 -1.49 -13.44
N ALA A 16 -14.33 -0.84 -12.73
CA ALA A 16 -14.33 0.60 -12.49
C ALA A 16 -13.20 1.29 -13.28
N GLY A 17 -13.26 1.29 -14.59
CA GLY A 17 -12.37 2.10 -15.44
C GLY A 17 -10.93 1.59 -15.60
N SER A 18 -10.34 1.86 -16.77
CA SER A 18 -8.92 1.61 -17.07
C SER A 18 -8.33 2.86 -17.69
N SER A 19 -7.25 3.37 -17.13
CA SER A 19 -6.49 4.50 -17.71
C SER A 19 -5.43 4.05 -18.73
N GLY A 20 -5.41 2.77 -19.11
CA GLY A 20 -4.36 2.16 -19.92
C GLY A 20 -3.04 1.89 -19.17
N VAL A 21 -2.83 2.53 -18.02
CA VAL A 21 -1.64 2.32 -17.16
C VAL A 21 -1.99 1.64 -15.83
N LEU A 22 -3.22 1.82 -15.35
CA LEU A 22 -3.75 1.28 -14.11
C LEU A 22 -5.11 0.64 -14.38
N GLU A 23 -5.32 -0.59 -13.95
CA GLU A 23 -6.63 -1.23 -13.92
C GLU A 23 -7.21 -1.13 -12.51
N VAL A 24 -8.49 -0.77 -12.42
CA VAL A 24 -9.21 -0.58 -11.16
C VAL A 24 -10.42 -1.52 -11.13
N GLU A 25 -10.51 -2.36 -10.11
CA GLU A 25 -11.55 -3.36 -9.98
C GLU A 25 -12.05 -3.46 -8.53
N HIS A 26 -13.37 -3.48 -8.34
CA HIS A 26 -13.97 -3.77 -7.03
C HIS A 26 -14.02 -5.28 -6.78
N ARG A 27 -13.48 -5.73 -5.66
CA ARG A 27 -13.41 -7.14 -5.23
C ARG A 27 -13.84 -7.28 -3.77
N ALA A 28 -15.08 -7.69 -3.52
CA ALA A 28 -15.55 -8.05 -2.17
C ALA A 28 -15.22 -7.02 -1.07
N GLY A 29 -15.43 -5.72 -1.34
CA GLY A 29 -15.13 -4.61 -0.42
C GLY A 29 -13.69 -4.09 -0.48
N ALA A 30 -12.82 -4.71 -1.26
CA ALA A 30 -11.50 -4.18 -1.60
C ALA A 30 -11.52 -3.50 -2.98
N LEU A 31 -10.74 -2.45 -3.13
CA LEU A 31 -10.41 -1.86 -4.43
C LEU A 31 -9.06 -2.42 -4.88
N LEU A 32 -9.06 -3.22 -5.94
CA LEU A 32 -7.85 -3.76 -6.55
C LEU A 32 -7.32 -2.77 -7.58
N LEU A 33 -6.11 -2.29 -7.37
CA LEU A 33 -5.35 -1.40 -8.24
C LEU A 33 -4.23 -2.21 -8.90
N THR A 34 -4.32 -2.50 -10.18
CA THR A 34 -3.32 -3.31 -10.87
C THR A 34 -2.49 -2.45 -11.81
N LEU A 35 -1.19 -2.32 -11.54
CA LEU A 35 -0.23 -1.67 -12.41
C LEU A 35 -0.17 -2.44 -13.75
N ALA A 36 -0.49 -1.79 -14.87
CA ALA A 36 -0.78 -2.46 -16.15
C ALA A 36 0.18 -2.07 -17.28
N ARG A 37 1.42 -1.71 -16.95
CA ARG A 37 2.51 -1.45 -17.93
C ARG A 37 3.67 -2.45 -17.81
N PRO A 38 3.45 -3.76 -17.98
CA PRO A 38 4.50 -4.77 -17.78
C PRO A 38 5.69 -4.61 -18.71
N GLN A 39 5.49 -4.08 -19.93
CA GLN A 39 6.57 -3.84 -20.91
C GLN A 39 7.55 -2.74 -20.44
N GLN A 40 7.09 -1.80 -19.61
CA GLN A 40 7.89 -0.76 -18.94
C GLN A 40 8.17 -1.14 -17.48
N ARG A 41 8.04 -2.43 -17.12
CA ARG A 41 8.25 -2.93 -15.75
C ARG A 41 7.44 -2.14 -14.71
N ASN A 42 6.24 -1.69 -15.10
CA ASN A 42 5.34 -0.91 -14.26
C ASN A 42 6.00 0.33 -13.63
N SER A 43 6.84 1.03 -14.41
CA SER A 43 7.52 2.24 -13.94
C SER A 43 6.50 3.32 -13.54
N LEU A 44 6.85 4.08 -12.49
CA LEU A 44 6.09 5.24 -12.03
C LEU A 44 6.35 6.44 -12.96
N SER A 45 5.71 6.39 -14.13
CA SER A 45 5.60 7.53 -15.06
C SER A 45 4.63 8.57 -14.48
N GLU A 46 4.60 9.79 -15.05
CA GLU A 46 3.62 10.81 -14.66
C GLU A 46 2.18 10.26 -14.73
N ALA A 47 1.85 9.57 -15.82
CA ALA A 47 0.53 8.97 -16.01
C ALA A 47 0.20 7.92 -14.93
N MET A 48 1.17 7.10 -14.52
CA MET A 48 0.98 6.11 -13.47
C MET A 48 0.82 6.77 -12.10
N LEU A 49 1.63 7.78 -11.79
CA LEU A 49 1.51 8.55 -10.54
C LEU A 49 0.14 9.24 -10.44
N ALA A 50 -0.31 9.87 -11.53
CA ALA A 50 -1.62 10.54 -11.58
C ALA A 50 -2.77 9.54 -11.43
N ALA A 51 -2.70 8.38 -12.10
CA ALA A 51 -3.73 7.34 -12.01
C ALA A 51 -3.82 6.74 -10.60
N LEU A 52 -2.69 6.42 -9.98
CA LEU A 52 -2.65 5.93 -8.60
C LEU A 52 -3.17 6.98 -7.61
N GLN A 53 -2.76 8.26 -7.77
CA GLN A 53 -3.24 9.34 -6.92
C GLN A 53 -4.76 9.47 -6.98
N ALA A 54 -5.33 9.52 -8.19
CA ALA A 54 -6.77 9.64 -8.39
C ALA A 54 -7.54 8.43 -7.80
N ALA A 55 -7.00 7.21 -7.98
CA ALA A 55 -7.62 6.01 -7.46
C ALA A 55 -7.60 5.96 -5.92
N ILE A 56 -6.52 6.39 -5.27
CA ILE A 56 -6.40 6.42 -3.82
C ILE A 56 -7.27 7.52 -3.23
N ASP A 57 -7.25 8.72 -3.82
CA ASP A 57 -8.09 9.85 -3.37
C ASP A 57 -9.58 9.49 -3.49
N GLY A 58 -10.01 8.91 -4.62
CA GLY A 58 -11.38 8.44 -4.82
C GLY A 58 -11.78 7.32 -3.84
N ALA A 59 -10.89 6.36 -3.60
CA ALA A 59 -11.13 5.30 -2.64
C ALA A 59 -11.25 5.81 -1.20
N ALA A 60 -10.56 6.89 -0.85
CA ALA A 60 -10.65 7.47 0.49
C ALA A 60 -12.08 7.94 0.82
N GLU A 61 -12.78 8.48 -0.18
CA GLU A 61 -14.15 9.02 -0.04
C GLU A 61 -15.26 7.96 -0.26
N ASP A 62 -14.95 6.86 -0.96
CA ASP A 62 -15.95 5.83 -1.31
C ASP A 62 -16.24 4.89 -0.13
N ALA A 63 -17.41 5.02 0.51
CA ALA A 63 -17.85 4.18 1.63
C ALA A 63 -17.95 2.68 1.28
N SER A 64 -18.10 2.32 0.01
CA SER A 64 -18.15 0.92 -0.45
C SER A 64 -16.77 0.24 -0.43
N VAL A 65 -15.68 1.02 -0.47
CA VAL A 65 -14.30 0.55 -0.39
C VAL A 65 -13.89 0.46 1.07
N ARG A 66 -13.42 -0.71 1.50
CA ARG A 66 -13.01 -1.00 2.88
C ARG A 66 -11.50 -1.17 3.03
N SER A 67 -10.83 -1.49 1.94
CA SER A 67 -9.37 -1.65 1.84
C SER A 67 -8.93 -1.51 0.38
N LEU A 68 -7.64 -1.29 0.15
CA LEU A 68 -7.04 -1.25 -1.18
C LEU A 68 -5.99 -2.35 -1.31
N VAL A 69 -5.88 -2.94 -2.49
CA VAL A 69 -4.80 -3.87 -2.85
C VAL A 69 -4.10 -3.32 -4.08
N ILE A 70 -2.80 -3.07 -3.99
CA ILE A 70 -1.95 -2.68 -5.13
C ILE A 70 -1.23 -3.92 -5.62
N ALA A 71 -1.53 -4.33 -6.85
CA ALA A 71 -0.92 -5.46 -7.55
C ALA A 71 -0.28 -4.99 -8.86
N ALA A 72 0.39 -5.89 -9.58
CA ALA A 72 1.01 -5.55 -10.85
C ALA A 72 0.98 -6.71 -11.85
N LYS A 73 0.91 -6.39 -13.13
CA LYS A 73 1.05 -7.37 -14.23
C LYS A 73 2.51 -7.63 -14.59
N GLY A 74 2.78 -8.83 -15.06
CA GLY A 74 4.11 -9.23 -15.58
C GLY A 74 5.12 -9.59 -14.51
N LYS A 75 6.40 -9.62 -14.89
CA LYS A 75 7.49 -10.15 -14.06
C LYS A 75 7.97 -9.19 -12.95
N ALA A 76 7.78 -7.88 -13.12
CA ALA A 76 8.17 -6.88 -12.14
C ALA A 76 6.94 -6.28 -11.47
N PHE A 77 7.00 -6.06 -10.16
CA PHE A 77 6.00 -5.28 -9.47
C PHE A 77 6.10 -3.80 -9.91
N CYS A 78 7.25 -3.16 -9.66
CA CYS A 78 7.50 -1.79 -10.09
C CYS A 78 9.00 -1.48 -10.09
N ALA A 79 9.53 -0.97 -11.21
CA ALA A 79 10.95 -0.65 -11.36
C ALA A 79 11.37 0.75 -10.87
N GLY A 80 10.46 1.51 -10.26
CA GLY A 80 10.70 2.92 -9.88
C GLY A 80 10.30 3.90 -10.97
N HIS A 81 10.84 5.12 -10.94
CA HIS A 81 10.49 6.16 -11.91
C HIS A 81 10.86 5.79 -13.35
N ASP A 82 10.13 6.33 -14.32
CA ASP A 82 10.44 6.15 -15.73
C ASP A 82 11.68 6.98 -16.11
N LEU A 83 12.84 6.30 -16.24
CA LEU A 83 14.10 6.97 -16.55
C LEU A 83 14.12 7.61 -17.96
N LYS A 84 13.23 7.15 -18.88
CA LYS A 84 13.12 7.75 -20.20
C LYS A 84 12.47 9.13 -20.13
N GLU A 85 11.39 9.26 -19.33
CA GLU A 85 10.78 10.55 -19.05
C GLU A 85 11.79 11.50 -18.39
N LEU A 86 12.47 11.06 -17.34
CA LEU A 86 13.51 11.86 -16.67
C LEU A 86 14.61 12.31 -17.62
N THR A 87 15.10 11.42 -18.49
CA THR A 87 16.20 11.72 -19.41
C THR A 87 15.76 12.70 -20.51
N ALA A 88 14.52 12.62 -20.97
CA ALA A 88 13.99 13.52 -21.97
C ALA A 88 14.05 15.00 -21.52
N HIS A 89 13.69 15.26 -20.26
CA HIS A 89 13.69 16.60 -19.67
C HIS A 89 15.08 17.18 -19.35
N ARG A 90 16.16 16.38 -19.42
CA ARG A 90 17.52 16.93 -19.32
C ARG A 90 17.90 17.90 -20.43
N ARG A 91 17.09 17.97 -21.50
CA ARG A 91 17.28 18.91 -22.62
C ARG A 91 16.52 20.22 -22.43
N ASP A 92 15.70 20.33 -21.39
CA ASP A 92 15.00 21.56 -21.06
C ASP A 92 15.99 22.69 -20.71
N ALA A 93 15.56 23.93 -20.86
CA ALA A 93 16.42 25.10 -20.67
C ALA A 93 17.08 25.19 -19.27
N ASP A 94 16.40 24.62 -18.25
CA ASP A 94 16.89 24.55 -16.87
C ASP A 94 17.56 23.21 -16.53
N GLY A 95 17.86 22.37 -17.53
CA GLY A 95 18.41 21.04 -17.38
C GLY A 95 17.43 20.02 -16.77
N GLY A 96 16.11 20.32 -16.80
CA GLY A 96 15.05 19.49 -16.26
C GLY A 96 14.71 19.74 -14.81
N ARG A 97 15.26 20.77 -14.18
CA ARG A 97 15.11 21.03 -12.74
C ARG A 97 13.64 21.15 -12.34
N ALA A 98 12.86 21.96 -13.02
CA ALA A 98 11.44 22.18 -12.72
C ALA A 98 10.65 20.87 -12.83
N TYR A 99 10.92 20.09 -13.87
CA TYR A 99 10.30 18.79 -14.09
C TYR A 99 10.65 17.80 -12.95
N PHE A 100 11.92 17.69 -12.59
CA PHE A 100 12.35 16.80 -11.51
C PHE A 100 11.73 17.18 -10.16
N GLU A 101 11.65 18.48 -9.86
CA GLU A 101 10.96 18.95 -8.64
C GLU A 101 9.49 18.58 -8.65
N LEU A 102 8.77 18.77 -9.77
CA LEU A 102 7.37 18.42 -9.93
C LEU A 102 7.15 16.92 -9.73
N LEU A 103 7.91 16.07 -10.43
CA LEU A 103 7.78 14.62 -10.39
C LEU A 103 8.04 14.06 -8.97
N MET A 104 9.11 14.55 -8.31
CA MET A 104 9.43 14.13 -6.94
C MET A 104 8.35 14.56 -5.94
N ARG A 105 7.77 15.76 -6.11
CA ARG A 105 6.63 16.23 -5.29
C ARG A 105 5.37 15.42 -5.52
N GLN A 106 5.06 15.05 -6.77
CA GLN A 106 3.92 14.18 -7.11
C GLN A 106 4.09 12.79 -6.47
N CYS A 107 5.27 12.19 -6.59
CA CYS A 107 5.58 10.92 -5.94
C CYS A 107 5.44 11.01 -4.42
N ALA A 108 6.00 12.04 -3.79
CA ALA A 108 5.88 12.26 -2.36
C ALA A 108 4.43 12.51 -1.91
N LYS A 109 3.61 13.19 -2.75
CA LYS A 109 2.18 13.37 -2.50
C LYS A 109 1.46 12.03 -2.49
N LEU A 110 1.69 11.19 -3.50
CA LEU A 110 1.12 9.85 -3.61
C LEU A 110 1.45 9.00 -2.38
N MET A 111 2.72 8.95 -1.96
CA MET A 111 3.11 8.17 -0.78
C MET A 111 2.42 8.67 0.50
N ARG A 112 2.32 9.99 0.67
CA ARG A 112 1.56 10.55 1.80
C ARG A 112 0.08 10.27 1.72
N SER A 113 -0.52 10.22 0.53
CA SER A 113 -1.93 9.85 0.37
C SER A 113 -2.19 8.40 0.75
N ILE A 114 -1.26 7.46 0.48
CA ILE A 114 -1.35 6.07 0.95
C ILE A 114 -1.37 6.01 2.48
N VAL A 115 -0.43 6.69 3.13
CA VAL A 115 -0.33 6.74 4.60
C VAL A 115 -1.58 7.37 5.23
N ARG A 116 -2.08 8.47 4.63
CA ARG A 116 -3.25 9.23 5.14
C ARG A 116 -4.60 8.66 4.75
N CYS A 117 -4.63 7.72 3.78
CA CYS A 117 -5.88 7.07 3.40
C CYS A 117 -6.51 6.42 4.63
N PRO A 118 -7.79 6.69 4.94
CA PRO A 118 -8.46 6.11 6.11
C PRO A 118 -8.65 4.59 5.99
N LYS A 119 -8.35 4.04 4.82
CA LYS A 119 -8.51 2.62 4.50
C LYS A 119 -7.15 1.95 4.39
N PRO A 120 -6.99 0.72 4.92
CA PRO A 120 -5.76 -0.04 4.80
C PRO A 120 -5.38 -0.31 3.35
N VAL A 121 -4.09 -0.16 3.03
CA VAL A 121 -3.50 -0.39 1.72
C VAL A 121 -2.50 -1.54 1.79
N ILE A 122 -2.68 -2.55 0.93
CA ILE A 122 -1.90 -3.79 0.91
C ILE A 122 -1.15 -3.88 -0.42
N ALA A 123 0.16 -4.11 -0.39
CA ALA A 123 0.93 -4.43 -1.58
C ALA A 123 0.93 -5.95 -1.84
N ALA A 124 0.58 -6.35 -3.06
CA ALA A 124 0.65 -7.72 -3.56
C ALA A 124 1.82 -7.83 -4.56
N VAL A 125 2.99 -8.20 -4.06
CA VAL A 125 4.27 -8.09 -4.76
C VAL A 125 4.65 -9.41 -5.40
N GLN A 126 4.30 -9.61 -6.67
CA GLN A 126 4.59 -10.85 -7.41
C GLN A 126 6.01 -10.93 -7.97
N GLY A 127 6.78 -9.85 -7.95
CA GLY A 127 8.11 -9.79 -8.55
C GLY A 127 8.95 -8.63 -8.03
N THR A 128 9.93 -8.19 -8.79
CA THR A 128 10.91 -7.20 -8.34
C THR A 128 10.26 -5.82 -8.09
N ALA A 129 10.55 -5.22 -6.92
CA ALA A 129 10.22 -3.85 -6.54
C ALA A 129 11.50 -3.04 -6.33
N GLN A 130 11.77 -2.03 -7.18
CA GLN A 130 13.02 -1.26 -7.18
C GLN A 130 12.80 0.23 -6.97
N ALA A 131 13.74 0.91 -6.32
CA ALA A 131 13.75 2.36 -6.12
C ALA A 131 12.39 2.87 -5.59
N ALA A 132 11.69 3.73 -6.35
CA ALA A 132 10.35 4.20 -5.98
C ALA A 132 9.29 3.07 -5.97
N GLY A 133 9.53 1.93 -6.63
CA GLY A 133 8.69 0.73 -6.48
C GLY A 133 8.87 0.05 -5.13
N CYS A 134 10.10 -0.03 -4.61
CA CYS A 134 10.37 -0.46 -3.24
C CYS A 134 9.78 0.53 -2.22
N GLN A 135 9.88 1.84 -2.50
CA GLN A 135 9.22 2.88 -1.71
C GLN A 135 7.70 2.66 -1.63
N LEU A 136 7.05 2.36 -2.77
CA LEU A 136 5.61 2.10 -2.82
C LEU A 136 5.22 0.94 -1.91
N VAL A 137 5.98 -0.17 -1.95
CA VAL A 137 5.76 -1.32 -1.05
C VAL A 137 5.94 -0.92 0.41
N ALA A 138 7.05 -0.25 0.75
CA ALA A 138 7.35 0.21 2.11
C ALA A 138 6.35 1.25 2.64
N THR A 139 5.62 1.94 1.74
CA THR A 139 4.60 2.93 2.12
C THR A 139 3.24 2.30 2.39
N CYS A 140 2.95 1.14 1.81
CA CYS A 140 1.71 0.41 2.10
C CYS A 140 1.68 -0.05 3.56
N ASP A 141 0.49 -0.17 4.13
CA ASP A 141 0.32 -0.62 5.53
C ASP A 141 0.76 -2.07 5.72
N LEU A 142 0.55 -2.90 4.69
CA LEU A 142 0.90 -4.32 4.68
C LEU A 142 1.43 -4.73 3.30
N ALA A 143 2.26 -5.77 3.27
CA ALA A 143 2.78 -6.32 2.03
C ALA A 143 2.85 -7.85 2.07
N ILE A 144 2.44 -8.48 0.96
CA ILE A 144 2.61 -9.92 0.70
C ILE A 144 3.48 -10.06 -0.53
N ALA A 145 4.55 -10.83 -0.44
CA ALA A 145 5.51 -11.03 -1.51
C ALA A 145 5.52 -12.46 -2.04
N ALA A 146 5.81 -12.62 -3.32
CA ALA A 146 6.18 -13.90 -3.90
C ALA A 146 7.53 -14.39 -3.35
N GLU A 147 7.76 -15.69 -3.31
CA GLU A 147 9.06 -16.27 -2.93
C GLU A 147 10.19 -15.77 -3.86
N GLU A 148 9.89 -15.53 -5.12
CA GLU A 148 10.82 -15.03 -6.15
C GLU A 148 10.91 -13.49 -6.19
N ALA A 149 10.11 -12.78 -5.41
CA ALA A 149 10.16 -11.33 -5.37
C ALA A 149 11.48 -10.84 -4.77
N THR A 150 11.94 -9.70 -5.29
CA THR A 150 13.17 -9.05 -4.81
C THR A 150 12.93 -7.56 -4.61
N PHE A 151 13.67 -6.98 -3.69
CA PHE A 151 13.57 -5.57 -3.33
C PHE A 151 14.94 -4.92 -3.40
N CYS A 152 15.03 -3.68 -3.87
CA CYS A 152 16.28 -2.92 -3.81
C CYS A 152 16.08 -1.42 -3.95
N THR A 153 17.11 -0.67 -3.57
CA THR A 153 17.21 0.77 -3.77
C THR A 153 18.48 1.10 -4.58
N PRO A 154 18.52 0.74 -5.90
CA PRO A 154 19.73 0.66 -6.69
C PRO A 154 20.20 2.00 -7.25
N GLY A 155 19.70 3.13 -6.77
CA GLY A 155 20.06 4.47 -7.27
C GLY A 155 21.56 4.73 -7.30
N VAL A 156 22.31 4.24 -6.31
CA VAL A 156 23.77 4.39 -6.23
C VAL A 156 24.50 3.82 -7.44
N ASN A 157 23.95 2.79 -8.09
CA ASN A 157 24.55 2.16 -9.27
C ASN A 157 24.44 3.04 -10.53
N ILE A 158 23.65 4.10 -10.50
CA ILE A 158 23.46 5.06 -11.61
C ILE A 158 23.74 6.51 -11.18
N GLY A 159 24.47 6.70 -10.09
CA GLY A 159 24.85 8.03 -9.60
C GLY A 159 23.75 8.80 -8.86
N LEU A 160 22.72 8.10 -8.39
CA LEU A 160 21.62 8.67 -7.59
C LEU A 160 21.56 7.99 -6.22
N PHE A 161 21.31 8.75 -5.18
CA PHE A 161 20.92 8.16 -3.90
C PHE A 161 19.39 8.06 -3.83
N CYS A 162 18.85 6.92 -3.36
CA CYS A 162 17.42 6.71 -3.24
C CYS A 162 16.80 7.53 -2.08
N SER A 163 16.90 8.87 -2.16
CA SER A 163 16.56 9.80 -1.08
C SER A 163 15.08 9.81 -0.72
N THR A 164 14.16 9.73 -1.70
CA THR A 164 12.73 9.62 -1.42
C THR A 164 12.34 8.20 -0.96
N PRO A 165 12.86 7.11 -1.55
CA PRO A 165 12.63 5.76 -1.06
C PRO A 165 13.11 5.53 0.38
N MET A 166 14.23 6.14 0.80
CA MET A 166 14.75 5.95 2.16
C MET A 166 13.76 6.39 3.24
N VAL A 167 12.86 7.34 2.94
CA VAL A 167 11.89 7.86 3.91
C VAL A 167 10.94 6.76 4.38
N ALA A 168 10.34 6.01 3.45
CA ALA A 168 9.48 4.88 3.77
C ALA A 168 10.28 3.68 4.29
N LEU A 169 11.44 3.39 3.67
CA LEU A 169 12.28 2.25 4.05
C LEU A 169 12.75 2.34 5.50
N ALA A 170 13.29 3.50 5.92
CA ALA A 170 13.81 3.71 7.27
C ALA A 170 12.74 3.73 8.37
N ARG A 171 11.45 3.77 8.00
CA ARG A 171 10.31 3.66 8.92
C ARG A 171 9.81 2.23 9.11
N ASN A 172 10.26 1.30 8.27
CA ASN A 172 9.84 -0.11 8.31
C ASN A 172 11.00 -1.06 8.63
N VAL A 173 12.21 -0.71 8.18
CA VAL A 173 13.40 -1.54 8.30
C VAL A 173 14.38 -0.89 9.28
N SER A 174 15.11 -1.69 10.08
CA SER A 174 16.07 -1.16 11.03
C SER A 174 17.14 -0.31 10.33
N ARG A 175 17.66 0.72 11.02
CA ARG A 175 18.58 1.71 10.43
C ARG A 175 19.78 1.09 9.69
N LYS A 176 20.39 0.05 10.25
CA LYS A 176 21.56 -0.61 9.63
C LYS A 176 21.17 -1.32 8.34
N ARG A 177 20.05 -2.04 8.36
CA ARG A 177 19.53 -2.76 7.18
C ARG A 177 19.06 -1.80 6.08
N ALA A 178 18.38 -0.72 6.46
CA ALA A 178 17.98 0.32 5.51
C ALA A 178 19.21 0.96 4.86
N MET A 179 20.26 1.31 5.64
CA MET A 179 21.48 1.90 5.12
C MET A 179 22.25 0.92 4.21
N GLU A 180 22.31 -0.36 4.55
CA GLU A 180 22.90 -1.40 3.71
C GLU A 180 22.22 -1.47 2.34
N MET A 181 20.88 -1.54 2.29
CA MET A 181 20.11 -1.51 1.05
C MET A 181 20.39 -0.24 0.22
N LEU A 182 20.47 0.92 0.88
CA LEU A 182 20.67 2.22 0.22
C LEU A 182 22.08 2.40 -0.32
N LEU A 183 23.11 1.91 0.37
CA LEU A 183 24.51 2.08 0.00
C LEU A 183 24.97 1.05 -1.03
N LEU A 184 24.47 -0.19 -0.95
CA LEU A 184 24.90 -1.25 -1.85
C LEU A 184 24.01 -1.34 -3.10
N GLY A 185 22.71 -1.01 -2.99
CA GLY A 185 21.77 -1.12 -4.11
C GLY A 185 21.56 -2.55 -4.62
N GLU A 186 21.89 -3.55 -3.79
CA GLU A 186 21.78 -4.96 -4.10
C GLU A 186 20.34 -5.47 -3.98
N LEU A 187 20.07 -6.61 -4.63
CA LEU A 187 18.78 -7.27 -4.57
C LEU A 187 18.62 -8.01 -3.23
N LEU A 188 17.59 -7.63 -2.48
CA LEU A 188 17.17 -8.28 -1.23
C LEU A 188 16.09 -9.33 -1.57
N PRO A 189 16.31 -10.63 -1.33
CA PRO A 189 15.30 -11.67 -1.53
C PRO A 189 14.09 -11.49 -0.61
N ALA A 190 12.92 -11.97 -1.04
CA ALA A 190 11.65 -11.83 -0.30
C ALA A 190 11.70 -12.36 1.14
N ARG A 191 12.33 -13.52 1.37
CA ARG A 191 12.48 -14.07 2.73
C ARG A 191 13.27 -13.15 3.64
N GLN A 192 14.37 -12.59 3.15
CA GLN A 192 15.18 -11.64 3.90
C GLN A 192 14.44 -10.29 4.08
N ALA A 193 13.64 -9.87 3.10
CA ALA A 193 12.78 -8.69 3.23
C ALA A 193 11.72 -8.87 4.34
N ALA A 194 11.20 -10.08 4.52
CA ALA A 194 10.31 -10.41 5.63
C ALA A 194 11.04 -10.37 6.98
N GLU A 195 12.24 -10.93 7.06
CA GLU A 195 13.09 -10.87 8.28
C GLU A 195 13.43 -9.42 8.65
N TYR A 196 13.58 -8.52 7.66
CA TYR A 196 13.86 -7.11 7.89
C TYR A 196 12.61 -6.29 8.26
N GLY A 197 11.41 -6.86 8.13
CA GLY A 197 10.14 -6.18 8.40
C GLY A 197 9.59 -5.38 7.22
N LEU A 198 10.16 -5.52 6.01
CA LEU A 198 9.68 -4.82 4.81
C LEU A 198 8.39 -5.43 4.25
N VAL A 199 8.21 -6.74 4.41
CA VAL A 199 7.00 -7.47 4.01
C VAL A 199 6.48 -8.35 5.15
N ASN A 200 5.16 -8.56 5.20
CA ASN A 200 4.52 -9.33 6.28
C ASN A 200 4.53 -10.84 6.03
N ARG A 201 4.42 -11.26 4.77
CA ARG A 201 4.32 -12.68 4.39
C ARG A 201 5.03 -12.93 3.07
N VAL A 202 5.59 -14.13 2.95
CA VAL A 202 6.16 -14.65 1.71
C VAL A 202 5.41 -15.93 1.35
N VAL A 203 4.91 -16.00 0.11
CA VAL A 203 4.06 -17.09 -0.37
C VAL A 203 4.45 -17.47 -1.82
N PRO A 204 4.05 -18.64 -2.33
CA PRO A 204 4.21 -18.96 -3.75
C PRO A 204 3.61 -17.89 -4.66
N THR A 205 4.25 -17.64 -5.80
CA THR A 205 3.91 -16.53 -6.72
C THR A 205 2.44 -16.53 -7.14
N ASP A 206 1.88 -17.69 -7.43
CA ASP A 206 0.48 -17.87 -7.82
C ASP A 206 -0.52 -17.60 -6.69
N ARG A 207 -0.05 -17.53 -5.43
CA ARG A 207 -0.86 -17.28 -4.23
C ARG A 207 -0.88 -15.81 -3.79
N VAL A 208 0.04 -14.98 -4.27
CA VAL A 208 0.24 -13.60 -3.78
C VAL A 208 -1.04 -12.77 -3.82
N LEU A 209 -1.71 -12.70 -4.97
CA LEU A 209 -2.94 -11.92 -5.10
C LEU A 209 -4.08 -12.49 -4.26
N GLN A 210 -4.20 -13.82 -4.21
CA GLN A 210 -5.22 -14.48 -3.40
C GLN A 210 -5.05 -14.18 -1.91
N GLU A 211 -3.82 -14.28 -1.40
CA GLU A 211 -3.51 -13.99 0.01
C GLU A 211 -3.71 -12.50 0.35
N ALA A 212 -3.34 -11.60 -0.55
CA ALA A 212 -3.59 -10.18 -0.36
C ALA A 212 -5.09 -9.85 -0.32
N LEU A 213 -5.89 -10.44 -1.20
CA LEU A 213 -7.34 -10.27 -1.20
C LEU A 213 -8.01 -10.92 0.02
N ALA A 214 -7.52 -12.07 0.47
CA ALA A 214 -8.00 -12.71 1.70
C ALA A 214 -7.72 -11.83 2.94
N LEU A 215 -6.53 -11.24 3.01
CA LEU A 215 -6.18 -10.28 4.06
C LEU A 215 -7.04 -9.02 3.99
N ALA A 216 -7.26 -8.47 2.79
CA ALA A 216 -8.14 -7.33 2.56
C ALA A 216 -9.58 -7.62 3.02
N GLN A 217 -10.11 -8.81 2.74
CA GLN A 217 -11.43 -9.25 3.18
C GLN A 217 -11.52 -9.41 4.69
N ALA A 218 -10.50 -9.98 5.32
CA ALA A 218 -10.41 -10.10 6.78
C ALA A 218 -10.43 -8.71 7.45
N ILE A 219 -9.72 -7.73 6.88
CA ILE A 219 -9.73 -6.34 7.33
C ILE A 219 -11.10 -5.69 7.08
N ALA A 220 -11.69 -5.90 5.91
CA ALA A 220 -13.00 -5.35 5.55
C ALA A 220 -14.15 -5.84 6.47
N SER A 221 -13.97 -6.95 7.19
CA SER A 221 -14.92 -7.43 8.20
C SER A 221 -14.87 -6.67 9.53
N LYS A 222 -13.86 -5.82 9.73
CA LYS A 222 -13.69 -5.03 10.95
C LYS A 222 -14.44 -3.69 10.85
N PRO A 223 -14.73 -3.01 11.97
CA PRO A 223 -15.44 -1.73 11.97
C PRO A 223 -14.61 -0.64 11.25
N PRO A 224 -15.18 0.05 10.25
CA PRO A 224 -14.42 0.97 9.38
C PRO A 224 -13.90 2.20 10.09
N VAL A 225 -14.70 2.78 10.98
CA VAL A 225 -14.31 4.01 11.69
C VAL A 225 -13.19 3.70 12.67
N THR A 226 -13.28 2.59 13.39
CA THR A 226 -12.21 2.13 14.28
C THR A 226 -10.89 1.90 13.52
N LEU A 227 -10.94 1.31 12.33
CA LEU A 227 -9.73 1.12 11.49
C LEU A 227 -9.15 2.46 11.04
N ALA A 228 -9.98 3.41 10.62
CA ALA A 228 -9.53 4.73 10.17
C ALA A 228 -8.88 5.51 11.31
N ILE A 229 -9.52 5.57 12.49
CA ILE A 229 -8.98 6.21 13.70
C ILE A 229 -7.64 5.57 14.08
N GLY A 230 -7.59 4.23 14.12
CA GLY A 230 -6.39 3.51 14.50
C GLY A 230 -5.22 3.70 13.54
N LYS A 231 -5.46 3.68 12.22
CA LYS A 231 -4.44 3.92 11.21
C LYS A 231 -3.88 5.34 11.30
N GLU A 232 -4.74 6.35 11.38
CA GLU A 232 -4.30 7.75 11.55
C GLU A 232 -3.46 7.90 12.83
N ALA A 233 -3.95 7.37 13.94
CA ALA A 233 -3.26 7.46 15.22
C ALA A 233 -1.90 6.76 15.19
N PHE A 234 -1.78 5.59 14.55
CA PHE A 234 -0.53 4.88 14.43
C PHE A 234 0.54 5.73 13.72
N TYR A 235 0.21 6.30 12.55
CA TYR A 235 1.16 7.10 11.79
C TYR A 235 1.48 8.46 12.42
N ARG A 236 0.59 9.01 13.24
CA ARG A 236 0.85 10.27 13.96
C ARG A 236 1.72 10.05 15.18
N GLN A 237 1.41 9.08 16.03
CA GLN A 237 2.13 8.88 17.29
C GLN A 237 3.58 8.44 17.09
N ILE A 238 3.90 7.70 16.00
CA ILE A 238 5.25 7.20 15.76
C ILE A 238 6.28 8.31 15.47
N GLU A 239 5.81 9.51 15.16
CA GLU A 239 6.64 10.71 14.93
C GLU A 239 6.75 11.60 16.19
N MET A 240 6.13 11.20 17.33
CA MET A 240 6.07 11.95 18.59
C MET A 240 7.10 11.44 19.60
N GLY A 241 7.43 12.28 20.58
CA GLY A 241 8.15 11.81 21.76
C GLY A 241 7.27 10.91 22.64
N LEU A 242 7.88 10.04 23.47
CA LEU A 242 7.16 8.98 24.21
C LEU A 242 5.99 9.54 25.06
N GLY A 243 6.20 10.62 25.80
CA GLY A 243 5.13 11.23 26.62
C GLY A 243 3.99 11.76 25.79
N GLU A 244 4.31 12.58 24.78
CA GLU A 244 3.34 13.13 23.84
C GLU A 244 2.55 12.04 23.09
N ALA A 245 3.22 10.95 22.70
CA ALA A 245 2.60 9.82 22.02
C ALA A 245 1.55 9.14 22.92
N TYR A 246 1.84 8.94 24.21
CA TYR A 246 0.88 8.37 25.17
C TYR A 246 -0.29 9.30 25.46
N ASP A 247 -0.05 10.60 25.63
CA ASP A 247 -1.11 11.59 25.86
C ASP A 247 -2.05 11.66 24.65
N TYR A 248 -1.48 11.71 23.44
CA TYR A 248 -2.24 11.66 22.21
C TYR A 248 -3.04 10.36 22.07
N ALA A 249 -2.39 9.20 22.23
CA ALA A 249 -3.04 7.90 22.09
C ALA A 249 -4.15 7.66 23.13
N ALA A 250 -3.99 8.15 24.36
CA ALA A 250 -5.04 8.10 25.38
C ALA A 250 -6.29 8.88 24.93
N GLY A 251 -6.12 10.09 24.37
CA GLY A 251 -7.21 10.87 23.80
C GLY A 251 -7.90 10.15 22.63
N VAL A 252 -7.14 9.56 21.74
CA VAL A 252 -7.67 8.74 20.61
C VAL A 252 -8.46 7.55 21.13
N MET A 253 -7.98 6.85 22.16
CA MET A 253 -8.69 5.71 22.75
C MET A 253 -10.04 6.14 23.35
N VAL A 254 -10.07 7.25 24.08
CA VAL A 254 -11.33 7.79 24.63
C VAL A 254 -12.31 8.14 23.49
N GLN A 255 -11.84 8.83 22.45
CA GLN A 255 -12.67 9.15 21.28
C GLN A 255 -13.23 7.89 20.62
N ASN A 256 -12.41 6.85 20.43
CA ASN A 256 -12.86 5.60 19.84
C ASN A 256 -13.88 4.87 20.74
N MET A 257 -13.68 4.87 22.06
CA MET A 257 -14.64 4.27 23.01
C MET A 257 -16.01 4.93 22.97
N MET A 258 -16.09 6.23 22.65
CA MET A 258 -17.37 6.94 22.51
C MET A 258 -18.10 6.67 21.18
N HIS A 259 -17.48 5.90 20.29
CA HIS A 259 -18.07 5.61 18.98
C HIS A 259 -19.04 4.42 19.04
N ALA A 260 -20.13 4.47 18.25
CA ALA A 260 -21.15 3.39 18.20
C ALA A 260 -20.57 2.02 17.82
N GLU A 261 -19.49 1.97 17.03
CA GLU A 261 -18.77 0.73 16.72
C GLU A 261 -18.14 0.09 17.96
N ALA A 262 -17.59 0.90 18.87
CA ALA A 262 -17.01 0.39 20.12
C ALA A 262 -18.10 -0.08 21.08
N GLU A 263 -19.22 0.66 21.20
CA GLU A 263 -20.39 0.27 21.98
C GLU A 263 -20.94 -1.09 21.53
N GLU A 264 -21.18 -1.25 20.21
CA GLU A 264 -21.63 -2.52 19.63
C GLU A 264 -20.62 -3.65 19.84
N GLY A 265 -19.34 -3.39 19.58
CA GLY A 265 -18.30 -4.40 19.70
C GLY A 265 -18.12 -4.91 21.13
N ILE A 266 -18.12 -4.01 22.12
CA ILE A 266 -18.04 -4.34 23.55
C ILE A 266 -19.30 -5.07 24.00
N GLY A 267 -20.50 -4.58 23.64
CA GLY A 267 -21.77 -5.22 23.96
C GLY A 267 -21.87 -6.63 23.39
N ALA A 268 -21.56 -6.80 22.11
CA ALA A 268 -21.56 -8.12 21.46
C ALA A 268 -20.58 -9.11 22.11
N PHE A 269 -19.38 -8.62 22.53
CA PHE A 269 -18.41 -9.46 23.23
C PHE A 269 -18.92 -9.93 24.59
N ILE A 270 -19.53 -9.04 25.39
CA ILE A 270 -20.10 -9.36 26.71
C ILE A 270 -21.25 -10.37 26.56
N GLU A 271 -22.11 -10.16 25.56
CA GLU A 271 -23.28 -11.01 25.25
C GLU A 271 -22.92 -12.29 24.50
N LYS A 272 -21.64 -12.49 24.13
CA LYS A 272 -21.15 -13.66 23.37
C LYS A 272 -21.84 -13.85 22.03
N ARG A 273 -22.17 -12.78 21.34
CA ARG A 273 -22.77 -12.78 19.98
C ARG A 273 -21.81 -12.18 18.95
N THR A 274 -22.09 -12.41 17.67
CA THR A 274 -21.36 -11.73 16.59
C THR A 274 -21.78 -10.27 16.53
N PRO A 275 -20.82 -9.31 16.45
CA PRO A 275 -21.14 -7.91 16.32
C PRO A 275 -21.75 -7.58 14.95
N VAL A 276 -22.67 -6.62 14.93
CA VAL A 276 -23.30 -6.07 13.71
C VAL A 276 -22.90 -4.60 13.63
N TRP A 277 -21.90 -4.32 12.82
CA TRP A 277 -21.32 -2.97 12.74
C TRP A 277 -22.35 -1.96 12.24
N PRO A 278 -22.49 -0.79 12.88
CA PRO A 278 -23.35 0.28 12.41
C PRO A 278 -22.96 0.69 10.98
N LYS A 279 -23.97 0.98 10.17
CA LYS A 279 -23.73 1.61 8.86
C LYS A 279 -23.41 3.07 9.14
N GLY A 280 -22.21 3.51 8.79
CA GLY A 280 -21.79 4.91 8.85
C GLY A 280 -22.53 5.78 7.85
#